data_d55f0e6918819ab45ea7cb5699fd97c1
#
_entry.id   d55f0e6918819ab45ea7cb5699fd97c1
#
_cell.length_a   1.000
_cell.length_b   1.000
_cell.length_c   1.000
_cell.angle_alpha   90.00
_cell.angle_beta   90.00
_cell.angle_gamma   90.00
#
_symmetry.space_group_name_H-M   'P 1'
#
loop_
_entity.id
_entity.type
_entity.pdbx_description
1 polymer ?
#
loop_
_entity_poly.entity_id
_entity_poly.type
_entity_poly.pdbx_seq_one_letter_code
_entity_poly.pdbx_strand_id
1 'polypeptide(L)'
;FITVFMYLNEARSEQEKKDLAMIIEETLRQRYEGVKNEKGVWITPAFPKLIYVLEEDNVREGTPYWYLTKLAAQCTAKRMVPDFISEKKMLEFKGDVYVCMGCRSFLTPDRFTEAGVGNIANAGNYEPGKHKYYGRFNQGVVTINLVDVALSSGRDMNKFWQIFDERLDLCYRALLCRHERLKGTTSDAAPILWQYGALARLEKGELIDKLLYGGYSTISLGYAGLYECVKYMTGRSHTDPEATPFALAIMDRLNAGCK
;
A
#
# COMPACT_ATOMS: atom_id res chain seq x y z
N PHE A 1 8.90 -10.15 -2.72
CA PHE A 1 7.86 -9.44 -3.45
C PHE A 1 8.40 -8.10 -3.92
N ILE A 2 8.20 -7.77 -5.21
CA ILE A 2 8.68 -6.54 -5.83
C ILE A 2 7.46 -5.74 -6.30
N THR A 3 7.46 -4.44 -6.03
CA THR A 3 6.50 -3.47 -6.55
C THR A 3 7.26 -2.47 -7.41
N VAL A 4 6.79 -2.21 -8.61
CA VAL A 4 7.31 -1.18 -9.51
C VAL A 4 6.34 0.00 -9.48
N PHE A 5 6.87 1.16 -9.15
CA PHE A 5 6.14 2.42 -9.06
C PHE A 5 6.47 3.26 -10.29
N MET A 6 5.49 3.42 -11.16
CA MET A 6 5.63 4.10 -12.45
C MET A 6 5.19 5.55 -12.29
N TYR A 7 6.15 6.44 -12.05
CA TYR A 7 5.96 7.84 -11.72
C TYR A 7 6.87 8.73 -12.57
N LEU A 8 6.30 9.48 -13.52
CA LEU A 8 7.05 10.28 -14.48
C LEU A 8 7.72 11.51 -13.84
N ASN A 9 7.04 12.15 -12.88
CA ASN A 9 7.57 13.34 -12.20
C ASN A 9 8.67 13.02 -11.18
N GLU A 10 9.09 11.77 -11.03
CA GLU A 10 10.34 11.39 -10.36
C GLU A 10 11.57 11.81 -11.17
N ALA A 11 11.43 11.96 -12.48
CA ALA A 11 12.49 12.38 -13.38
C ALA A 11 13.00 13.79 -13.06
N ARG A 12 14.32 13.98 -13.14
CA ARG A 12 15.01 15.25 -12.84
C ARG A 12 15.22 16.13 -14.07
N SER A 13 14.97 15.60 -15.26
CA SER A 13 15.10 16.30 -16.53
C SER A 13 14.04 15.81 -17.53
N GLU A 14 13.77 16.63 -18.55
CA GLU A 14 12.88 16.26 -19.64
C GLU A 14 13.35 15.01 -20.41
N GLN A 15 14.67 14.80 -20.50
CA GLN A 15 15.20 13.61 -21.16
C GLN A 15 14.95 12.36 -20.30
N GLU A 16 15.23 12.43 -18.99
CA GLU A 16 14.92 11.33 -18.06
C GLU A 16 13.43 11.00 -18.07
N LYS A 17 12.57 12.01 -18.15
CA LYS A 17 11.12 11.81 -18.22
C LYS A 17 10.69 11.06 -19.47
N LYS A 18 11.29 11.38 -20.63
CA LYS A 18 11.06 10.64 -21.88
C LYS A 18 11.56 9.20 -21.80
N ASP A 19 12.75 8.99 -21.25
CA ASP A 19 13.34 7.68 -21.09
C ASP A 19 12.49 6.82 -20.13
N LEU A 20 12.04 7.41 -19.02
CA LEU A 20 11.13 6.76 -18.08
C LEU A 20 9.78 6.43 -18.71
N ALA A 21 9.25 7.32 -19.57
CA ALA A 21 8.01 7.08 -20.28
C ALA A 21 8.13 5.87 -21.23
N MET A 22 9.27 5.71 -21.95
CA MET A 22 9.53 4.52 -22.76
C MET A 22 9.60 3.24 -21.94
N ILE A 23 10.25 3.29 -20.77
CA ILE A 23 10.34 2.13 -19.86
C ILE A 23 8.94 1.75 -19.35
N ILE A 24 8.15 2.74 -18.96
CA ILE A 24 6.76 2.53 -18.50
C ILE A 24 5.92 1.93 -19.63
N GLU A 25 6.01 2.49 -20.82
CA GLU A 25 5.27 1.98 -21.99
C GLU A 25 5.59 0.51 -22.26
N GLU A 26 6.85 0.14 -22.32
CA GLU A 26 7.26 -1.23 -22.56
C GLU A 26 6.86 -2.16 -21.41
N THR A 27 6.99 -1.71 -20.17
CA THR A 27 6.52 -2.46 -19.00
C THR A 27 5.03 -2.79 -19.08
N LEU A 28 4.22 -1.81 -19.49
CA LEU A 28 2.77 -1.99 -19.65
C LEU A 28 2.45 -2.91 -20.85
N ARG A 29 3.17 -2.79 -21.97
CA ARG A 29 3.02 -3.68 -23.13
C ARG A 29 3.32 -5.13 -22.78
N GLN A 30 4.45 -5.39 -22.14
CA GLN A 30 4.84 -6.73 -21.69
C GLN A 30 3.82 -7.30 -20.69
N ARG A 31 3.31 -6.49 -19.78
CA ARG A 31 2.27 -6.93 -18.86
C ARG A 31 0.95 -7.20 -19.59
N TYR A 32 0.58 -6.40 -20.56
CA TYR A 32 -0.62 -6.61 -21.37
C TYR A 32 -0.56 -7.93 -22.14
N GLU A 33 0.58 -8.26 -22.72
CA GLU A 33 0.80 -9.54 -23.42
C GLU A 33 0.82 -10.70 -22.44
N GLY A 34 1.51 -10.57 -21.32
CA GLY A 34 1.74 -11.63 -20.35
C GLY A 34 2.98 -12.46 -20.69
N VAL A 35 3.07 -13.62 -20.05
CA VAL A 35 4.14 -14.60 -20.33
C VAL A 35 3.56 -15.96 -20.69
N LYS A 36 4.24 -16.71 -21.54
CA LYS A 36 3.85 -18.08 -21.84
C LYS A 36 4.38 -19.02 -20.75
N ASN A 37 3.51 -19.88 -20.24
CA ASN A 37 3.92 -20.98 -19.39
C ASN A 37 4.54 -22.11 -20.24
N GLU A 38 4.98 -23.17 -19.57
CA GLU A 38 5.59 -24.35 -20.21
C GLU A 38 4.70 -25.04 -21.26
N LYS A 39 3.39 -24.87 -21.14
CA LYS A 39 2.38 -25.38 -22.10
C LYS A 39 2.06 -24.41 -23.24
N GLY A 40 2.80 -23.29 -23.34
CA GLY A 40 2.58 -22.27 -24.34
C GLY A 40 1.35 -21.39 -24.12
N VAL A 41 0.69 -21.50 -22.96
CA VAL A 41 -0.48 -20.66 -22.62
C VAL A 41 -0.03 -19.35 -22.02
N TRP A 42 -0.62 -18.26 -22.50
CA TRP A 42 -0.37 -16.92 -21.96
C TRP A 42 -1.00 -16.75 -20.60
N ILE A 43 -0.20 -16.40 -19.61
CA ILE A 43 -0.60 -16.14 -18.24
C ILE A 43 -0.21 -14.73 -17.80
N THR A 44 -0.91 -14.21 -16.80
CA THR A 44 -0.53 -12.95 -16.14
C THR A 44 0.43 -13.26 -15.00
N PRO A 45 1.67 -12.76 -15.01
CA PRO A 45 2.56 -12.92 -13.88
C PRO A 45 2.01 -12.18 -12.65
N ALA A 46 2.08 -12.82 -11.48
CA ALA A 46 1.63 -12.20 -10.22
C ALA A 46 2.53 -11.03 -9.80
N PHE A 47 3.82 -11.08 -10.16
CA PHE A 47 4.83 -10.07 -9.83
C PHE A 47 5.68 -9.70 -11.04
N PRO A 48 6.31 -8.49 -11.04
CA PRO A 48 6.18 -7.43 -10.05
C PRO A 48 4.76 -6.85 -10.00
N LYS A 49 4.33 -6.35 -8.84
CA LYS A 49 3.16 -5.48 -8.79
C LYS A 49 3.46 -4.17 -9.50
N LEU A 50 2.53 -3.71 -10.31
CA LEU A 50 2.65 -2.46 -11.04
C LEU A 50 1.70 -1.42 -10.45
N ILE A 51 2.22 -0.25 -10.16
CA ILE A 51 1.46 0.91 -9.69
C ILE A 51 1.75 2.06 -10.63
N TYR A 52 0.71 2.64 -11.20
CA TYR A 52 0.79 3.74 -12.15
C TYR A 52 0.28 5.03 -11.51
N VAL A 53 1.09 6.07 -11.56
CA VAL A 53 0.73 7.38 -11.00
C VAL A 53 0.02 8.21 -12.05
N LEU A 54 -1.14 8.73 -11.69
CA LEU A 54 -1.90 9.70 -12.47
C LEU A 54 -1.39 11.11 -12.15
N GLU A 55 -0.82 11.77 -13.13
CA GLU A 55 -0.17 13.05 -13.09
C GLU A 55 -0.85 14.06 -14.02
N GLU A 56 -0.60 15.36 -13.87
CA GLU A 56 -1.22 16.40 -14.69
C GLU A 56 -1.00 16.18 -16.20
N ASP A 57 0.17 15.69 -16.60
CA ASP A 57 0.56 15.50 -18.00
C ASP A 57 0.25 14.13 -18.59
N ASN A 58 -0.41 13.26 -17.82
CA ASN A 58 -0.88 11.96 -18.30
C ASN A 58 -2.36 11.65 -18.02
N VAL A 59 -3.05 12.45 -17.18
CA VAL A 59 -4.42 12.12 -16.71
C VAL A 59 -5.53 12.57 -17.66
N ARG A 60 -5.24 13.45 -18.60
CA ARG A 60 -6.24 14.02 -19.53
C ARG A 60 -5.87 13.78 -20.97
N GLU A 61 -6.90 13.57 -21.80
CA GLU A 61 -6.72 13.52 -23.25
C GLU A 61 -6.10 14.83 -23.77
N GLY A 62 -5.13 14.68 -24.70
CA GLY A 62 -4.36 15.80 -25.25
C GLY A 62 -3.10 16.16 -24.47
N THR A 63 -2.86 15.58 -23.29
CA THR A 63 -1.60 15.76 -22.58
C THR A 63 -0.48 14.88 -23.17
N PRO A 64 0.81 15.24 -23.00
CA PRO A 64 1.92 14.56 -23.67
C PRO A 64 2.00 13.05 -23.41
N TYR A 65 1.65 12.61 -22.21
CA TYR A 65 1.75 11.22 -21.78
C TYR A 65 0.40 10.51 -21.59
N TRP A 66 -0.70 11.09 -22.09
CA TRP A 66 -2.03 10.45 -22.06
C TRP A 66 -2.06 9.05 -22.66
N TYR A 67 -1.25 8.80 -23.68
CA TYR A 67 -1.14 7.49 -24.32
C TYR A 67 -0.72 6.38 -23.32
N LEU A 68 0.10 6.70 -22.32
CA LEU A 68 0.49 5.76 -21.27
C LEU A 68 -0.72 5.40 -20.38
N THR A 69 -1.54 6.38 -20.03
CA THR A 69 -2.76 6.13 -19.24
C THR A 69 -3.77 5.28 -20.02
N LYS A 70 -3.92 5.51 -21.32
CA LYS A 70 -4.73 4.63 -22.17
C LYS A 70 -4.20 3.19 -22.16
N LEU A 71 -2.91 3.02 -22.35
CA LEU A 71 -2.27 1.71 -22.33
C LEU A 71 -2.40 1.04 -20.94
N ALA A 72 -2.21 1.79 -19.85
CA ALA A 72 -2.41 1.32 -18.49
C ALA A 72 -3.85 0.86 -18.27
N ALA A 73 -4.84 1.62 -18.72
CA ALA A 73 -6.26 1.27 -18.62
C ALA A 73 -6.58 -0.01 -19.41
N GLN A 74 -6.05 -0.15 -20.63
CA GLN A 74 -6.21 -1.37 -21.44
C GLN A 74 -5.56 -2.58 -20.74
N CYS A 75 -4.37 -2.38 -20.16
CA CYS A 75 -3.68 -3.41 -19.41
C CYS A 75 -4.52 -3.84 -18.19
N THR A 76 -5.05 -2.88 -17.44
CA THR A 76 -5.91 -3.17 -16.28
C THR A 76 -7.18 -3.90 -16.67
N ALA A 77 -7.82 -3.51 -17.75
CA ALA A 77 -9.03 -4.18 -18.24
C ALA A 77 -8.79 -5.67 -18.60
N LYS A 78 -7.60 -6.00 -19.08
CA LYS A 78 -7.23 -7.38 -19.46
C LYS A 78 -6.58 -8.17 -18.33
N ARG A 79 -5.76 -7.53 -17.50
CA ARG A 79 -4.85 -8.18 -16.53
C ARG A 79 -5.08 -7.79 -15.08
N MET A 80 -6.01 -6.87 -14.81
CA MET A 80 -6.30 -6.31 -13.48
C MET A 80 -5.09 -5.60 -12.83
N VAL A 81 -4.14 -5.16 -13.62
CA VAL A 81 -2.97 -4.36 -13.24
C VAL A 81 -2.62 -3.42 -14.39
N PRO A 82 -2.02 -2.23 -14.13
CA PRO A 82 -1.56 -1.70 -12.85
C PRO A 82 -2.68 -1.21 -11.93
N ASP A 83 -2.34 -1.01 -10.64
CA ASP A 83 -3.12 -0.18 -9.74
C ASP A 83 -2.83 1.29 -10.01
N PHE A 84 -3.80 2.18 -9.75
CA PHE A 84 -3.66 3.62 -10.00
C PHE A 84 -3.58 4.41 -8.69
N ILE A 85 -2.71 5.41 -8.67
CA ILE A 85 -2.55 6.36 -7.57
C ILE A 85 -2.58 7.79 -8.15
N SER A 86 -3.28 8.69 -7.51
CA SER A 86 -3.33 10.10 -7.90
C SER A 86 -2.21 10.89 -7.23
N GLU A 87 -1.28 11.45 -8.02
CA GLU A 87 -0.27 12.41 -7.54
C GLU A 87 -0.90 13.55 -6.78
N LYS A 88 -1.91 14.19 -7.35
CA LYS A 88 -2.63 15.31 -6.72
C LYS A 88 -3.14 14.97 -5.33
N LYS A 89 -3.73 13.78 -5.16
CA LYS A 89 -4.24 13.33 -3.86
C LYS A 89 -3.11 12.94 -2.89
N MET A 90 -2.04 12.38 -3.38
CA MET A 90 -0.86 12.13 -2.56
C MET A 90 -0.27 13.44 -2.01
N LEU A 91 -0.07 14.43 -2.86
CA LEU A 91 0.43 15.75 -2.45
C LEU A 91 -0.53 16.43 -1.46
N GLU A 92 -1.85 16.37 -1.71
CA GLU A 92 -2.86 16.97 -0.83
C GLU A 92 -2.87 16.35 0.58
N PHE A 93 -2.79 15.02 0.68
CA PHE A 93 -2.94 14.32 1.96
C PHE A 93 -1.63 13.97 2.65
N LYS A 94 -0.54 13.88 1.91
CA LYS A 94 0.75 13.39 2.41
C LYS A 94 1.89 14.38 2.23
N GLY A 95 1.70 15.42 1.41
CA GLY A 95 2.72 16.42 1.11
C GLY A 95 3.83 15.94 0.17
N ASP A 96 3.81 14.68 -0.23
CA ASP A 96 4.81 14.08 -1.12
C ASP A 96 4.23 12.85 -1.84
N VAL A 97 4.88 12.45 -2.94
CA VAL A 97 4.55 11.23 -3.68
C VAL A 97 5.63 10.19 -3.41
N TYR A 98 5.23 9.06 -2.86
CA TYR A 98 6.15 7.98 -2.49
C TYR A 98 5.53 6.61 -2.65
N VAL A 99 6.39 5.60 -2.71
CA VAL A 99 6.00 4.21 -2.97
C VAL A 99 5.18 3.65 -1.82
N CYS A 100 4.08 2.98 -2.15
CA CYS A 100 3.34 2.19 -1.18
C CYS A 100 4.04 0.84 -0.91
N MET A 101 3.74 0.25 0.23
CA MET A 101 4.17 -1.09 0.58
C MET A 101 3.11 -2.11 0.17
N GLY A 102 3.56 -3.18 -0.46
CA GLY A 102 2.66 -4.23 -0.94
C GLY A 102 1.63 -3.69 -1.92
N CYS A 103 0.35 -3.77 -1.56
CA CYS A 103 -0.72 -3.36 -2.47
C CYS A 103 -0.94 -1.85 -2.48
N ARG A 104 -1.29 -1.25 -1.34
CA ARG A 104 -1.54 0.20 -1.18
C ARG A 104 -1.43 0.66 0.27
N SER A 105 -0.57 0.03 1.04
CA SER A 105 -0.27 0.48 2.40
C SER A 105 0.79 1.57 2.33
N PHE A 106 0.49 2.74 2.85
CA PHE A 106 1.43 3.85 2.91
C PHE A 106 1.95 4.00 4.33
N LEU A 107 3.26 4.25 4.44
CA LEU A 107 3.85 4.64 5.71
C LEU A 107 3.27 5.99 6.15
N THR A 108 3.06 6.15 7.44
CA THR A 108 2.81 7.48 8.01
C THR A 108 4.08 8.32 7.94
N PRO A 109 4.00 9.67 7.97
CA PRO A 109 5.18 10.52 8.12
C PRO A 109 6.03 10.03 9.28
N ASP A 110 7.35 9.98 9.11
CA ASP A 110 8.21 9.65 10.22
C ASP A 110 8.18 10.78 11.26
N ARG A 111 8.38 10.43 12.53
CA ARG A 111 8.43 11.38 13.65
C ARG A 111 9.83 11.46 14.27
N PHE A 112 10.82 10.88 13.62
CA PHE A 112 12.18 10.83 14.14
C PHE A 112 13.23 11.44 13.23
N THR A 113 12.89 11.96 12.08
CA THR A 113 13.82 12.73 11.26
C THR A 113 14.43 13.85 12.09
N GLU A 114 13.64 14.44 13.00
CA GLU A 114 14.08 15.47 13.96
C GLU A 114 14.83 14.85 15.17
N ALA A 115 14.52 13.64 15.55
CA ALA A 115 15.10 12.99 16.75
C ALA A 115 16.34 12.14 16.47
N GLY A 116 16.75 11.98 15.21
CA GLY A 116 17.96 11.25 14.82
C GLY A 116 17.94 9.76 15.16
N VAL A 117 16.76 9.14 15.18
CA VAL A 117 16.60 7.73 15.53
C VAL A 117 17.23 6.83 14.49
N GLY A 118 18.09 5.95 14.98
CA GLY A 118 18.83 5.04 14.14
C GLY A 118 19.64 5.85 13.10
N ASN A 119 20.74 5.43 12.72
CA ASN A 119 21.65 6.08 11.79
C ASN A 119 21.06 6.34 10.37
N ILE A 120 19.74 6.65 10.28
CA ILE A 120 19.10 7.20 9.07
C ILE A 120 19.84 8.43 8.56
N ALA A 121 20.34 9.27 9.47
CA ALA A 121 21.16 10.44 9.11
C ALA A 121 22.42 10.08 8.30
N ASN A 122 22.88 8.85 8.36
CA ASN A 122 24.01 8.36 7.57
C ASN A 122 23.59 7.82 6.20
N ALA A 123 22.31 7.81 5.85
CA ALA A 123 21.85 7.43 4.53
C ALA A 123 22.20 8.51 3.50
N GLY A 124 22.70 8.13 2.33
CA GLY A 124 23.12 9.08 1.29
C GLY A 124 22.01 9.98 0.74
N ASN A 125 20.74 9.63 0.98
CA ASN A 125 19.57 10.40 0.59
C ASN A 125 18.86 11.07 1.78
N TYR A 126 19.55 11.22 2.92
CA TYR A 126 18.99 11.90 4.09
C TYR A 126 19.01 13.43 3.88
N GLU A 127 17.87 14.04 4.09
CA GLU A 127 17.70 15.51 4.10
C GLU A 127 17.15 15.91 5.47
N PRO A 128 17.90 16.71 6.28
CA PRO A 128 17.41 17.19 7.57
C PRO A 128 16.09 17.95 7.43
N GLY A 129 15.15 17.69 8.33
CA GLY A 129 13.84 18.37 8.33
C GLY A 129 12.82 17.84 7.30
N LYS A 130 13.21 16.93 6.42
CA LYS A 130 12.29 16.31 5.46
C LYS A 130 11.85 14.94 5.93
N HIS A 131 10.55 14.74 6.09
CA HIS A 131 10.01 13.44 6.47
C HIS A 131 10.34 12.37 5.44
N LYS A 132 10.69 11.18 5.91
CA LYS A 132 10.92 10.01 5.06
C LYS A 132 9.71 9.10 5.05
N TYR A 133 9.35 8.64 3.84
CA TYR A 133 8.26 7.71 3.60
C TYR A 133 8.75 6.36 3.06
N TYR A 134 10.03 6.21 2.77
CA TYR A 134 10.65 4.99 2.28
C TYR A 134 11.89 4.63 3.12
N GLY A 135 12.41 3.43 2.95
CA GLY A 135 13.50 2.91 3.77
C GLY A 135 13.08 2.63 5.22
N ARG A 136 11.79 2.41 5.44
CA ARG A 136 11.15 2.02 6.69
C ARG A 136 10.30 0.78 6.42
N PHE A 137 9.57 0.27 7.40
CA PHE A 137 8.85 -0.98 7.22
C PHE A 137 7.47 -1.02 7.87
N ASN A 138 6.67 -2.01 7.46
CA ASN A 138 5.44 -2.38 8.12
C ASN A 138 5.67 -3.68 8.90
N GLN A 139 5.31 -3.70 10.18
CA GLN A 139 5.47 -4.84 11.07
C GLN A 139 4.55 -6.01 10.70
N GLY A 140 3.47 -5.73 10.00
CA GLY A 140 2.53 -6.73 9.51
C GLY A 140 1.14 -6.18 9.29
N VAL A 141 0.33 -7.00 8.63
CA VAL A 141 -1.07 -6.72 8.33
C VAL A 141 -1.93 -7.81 8.92
N VAL A 142 -3.04 -7.43 9.53
CA VAL A 142 -4.15 -8.34 9.87
C VAL A 142 -5.38 -7.83 9.15
N THR A 143 -6.11 -8.72 8.49
CA THR A 143 -7.23 -8.36 7.63
C THR A 143 -8.53 -8.88 8.22
N ILE A 144 -9.50 -7.99 8.46
CA ILE A 144 -10.85 -8.39 8.83
C ILE A 144 -11.61 -8.90 7.58
N ASN A 145 -12.24 -10.07 7.72
CA ASN A 145 -13.08 -10.64 6.67
C ASN A 145 -14.52 -10.15 6.84
N LEU A 146 -14.90 -9.12 6.08
CA LEU A 146 -16.25 -8.53 6.13
C LEU A 146 -17.33 -9.50 5.64
N VAL A 147 -16.98 -10.44 4.77
CA VAL A 147 -17.94 -11.45 4.30
C VAL A 147 -18.31 -12.39 5.43
N ASP A 148 -17.35 -12.83 6.23
CA ASP A 148 -17.61 -13.66 7.41
C ASP A 148 -18.53 -12.94 8.41
N VAL A 149 -18.24 -11.66 8.68
CA VAL A 149 -19.09 -10.82 9.57
C VAL A 149 -20.52 -10.76 9.06
N ALA A 150 -20.71 -10.47 7.76
CA ALA A 150 -22.03 -10.36 7.16
C ALA A 150 -22.79 -11.67 7.19
N LEU A 151 -22.18 -12.78 6.76
CA LEU A 151 -22.82 -14.09 6.74
C LEU A 151 -23.17 -14.56 8.16
N SER A 152 -22.29 -14.36 9.12
CA SER A 152 -22.50 -14.73 10.53
C SER A 152 -23.63 -13.94 11.20
N SER A 153 -23.91 -12.71 10.72
CA SER A 153 -25.01 -11.90 11.22
C SER A 153 -26.39 -12.38 10.78
N GLY A 154 -26.47 -13.14 9.67
CA GLY A 154 -27.75 -13.59 9.11
C GLY A 154 -28.65 -12.44 8.63
N ARG A 155 -28.07 -11.32 8.18
CA ARG A 155 -28.71 -10.06 7.77
C ARG A 155 -29.35 -9.25 8.91
N ASP A 156 -29.11 -9.60 10.15
CA ASP A 156 -29.47 -8.78 11.30
C ASP A 156 -28.42 -7.68 11.48
N MET A 157 -28.85 -6.42 11.37
CA MET A 157 -27.94 -5.27 11.41
C MET A 157 -27.33 -5.05 12.80
N ASN A 158 -28.06 -5.33 13.89
CA ASN A 158 -27.53 -5.19 15.23
C ASN A 158 -26.48 -6.27 15.51
N LYS A 159 -26.78 -7.50 15.11
CA LYS A 159 -25.84 -8.63 15.21
C LYS A 159 -24.62 -8.43 14.31
N PHE A 160 -24.77 -7.79 13.14
CA PHE A 160 -23.66 -7.43 12.28
C PHE A 160 -22.64 -6.55 13.02
N TRP A 161 -23.08 -5.45 13.62
CA TRP A 161 -22.20 -4.54 14.32
C TRP A 161 -21.55 -5.18 15.56
N GLN A 162 -22.29 -6.02 16.28
CA GLN A 162 -21.72 -6.77 17.40
C GLN A 162 -20.59 -7.69 16.94
N ILE A 163 -20.82 -8.53 15.93
CA ILE A 163 -19.80 -9.44 15.38
C ILE A 163 -18.64 -8.64 14.77
N PHE A 164 -18.93 -7.53 14.10
CA PHE A 164 -17.91 -6.65 13.52
C PHE A 164 -16.94 -6.15 14.61
N ASP A 165 -17.47 -5.62 15.71
CA ASP A 165 -16.66 -5.13 16.82
C ASP A 165 -15.84 -6.25 17.49
N GLU A 166 -16.42 -7.43 17.68
CA GLU A 166 -15.71 -8.62 18.19
C GLU A 166 -14.54 -9.03 17.26
N ARG A 167 -14.76 -9.05 15.95
CA ARG A 167 -13.71 -9.37 14.97
C ARG A 167 -12.66 -8.27 14.88
N LEU A 168 -13.07 -7.03 15.01
CA LEU A 168 -12.15 -5.89 15.02
C LEU A 168 -11.22 -5.94 16.24
N ASP A 169 -11.76 -6.20 17.44
CA ASP A 169 -10.97 -6.41 18.66
C ASP A 169 -9.96 -7.56 18.46
N LEU A 170 -10.40 -8.67 17.88
CA LEU A 170 -9.51 -9.79 17.58
C LEU A 170 -8.37 -9.39 16.63
N CYS A 171 -8.66 -8.56 15.62
CA CYS A 171 -7.64 -8.03 14.72
C CYS A 171 -6.61 -7.17 15.47
N TYR A 172 -7.03 -6.32 16.41
CA TYR A 172 -6.12 -5.53 17.24
C TYR A 172 -5.23 -6.39 18.12
N ARG A 173 -5.81 -7.39 18.77
CA ARG A 173 -5.04 -8.34 19.60
C ARG A 173 -4.01 -9.09 18.76
N ALA A 174 -4.37 -9.49 17.55
CA ALA A 174 -3.45 -10.14 16.63
C ALA A 174 -2.32 -9.20 16.17
N LEU A 175 -2.64 -7.93 15.87
CA LEU A 175 -1.65 -6.92 15.52
C LEU A 175 -0.69 -6.65 16.69
N LEU A 176 -1.22 -6.50 17.90
CA LEU A 176 -0.42 -6.34 19.12
C LEU A 176 0.50 -7.53 19.35
N CYS A 177 -0.01 -8.75 19.18
CA CYS A 177 0.79 -9.97 19.27
C CYS A 177 1.97 -9.95 18.28
N ARG A 178 1.76 -9.51 17.04
CA ARG A 178 2.84 -9.37 16.04
C ARG A 178 3.88 -8.35 16.48
N HIS A 179 3.45 -7.21 17.01
CA HIS A 179 4.34 -6.17 17.53
C HIS A 179 5.19 -6.70 18.69
N GLU A 180 4.56 -7.34 19.66
CA GLU A 180 5.27 -7.91 20.84
C GLU A 180 6.29 -8.99 20.45
N ARG A 181 6.01 -9.77 19.40
CA ARG A 181 6.93 -10.80 18.89
C ARG A 181 8.19 -10.24 18.24
N LEU A 182 8.19 -8.98 17.81
CA LEU A 182 9.37 -8.33 17.25
C LEU A 182 10.30 -7.76 18.30
N LYS A 183 9.81 -7.49 19.51
CA LYS A 183 10.62 -6.98 20.62
C LYS A 183 11.74 -7.95 21.00
N GLY A 184 12.89 -7.40 21.34
CA GLY A 184 14.08 -8.17 21.68
C GLY A 184 14.77 -8.83 20.50
N THR A 185 14.32 -8.59 19.26
CA THR A 185 15.00 -9.07 18.06
C THR A 185 16.28 -8.28 17.85
N THR A 186 17.40 -8.98 17.60
CA THR A 186 18.66 -8.34 17.28
C THR A 186 18.79 -8.08 15.78
N SER A 187 19.59 -7.10 15.40
CA SER A 187 19.90 -6.77 14.01
C SER A 187 20.52 -7.96 13.24
N ASP A 188 21.12 -8.91 13.95
CA ASP A 188 21.71 -10.13 13.37
C ASP A 188 20.67 -11.09 12.81
N ALA A 189 19.40 -10.98 13.21
CA ALA A 189 18.32 -11.84 12.67
C ALA A 189 18.12 -11.65 11.16
N ALA A 190 18.38 -10.44 10.64
CA ALA A 190 18.33 -10.14 9.20
C ALA A 190 19.29 -8.97 8.87
N PRO A 191 20.60 -9.21 8.76
CA PRO A 191 21.60 -8.16 8.60
C PRO A 191 21.36 -7.25 7.40
N ILE A 192 20.93 -7.79 6.25
CA ILE A 192 20.62 -7.00 5.05
C ILE A 192 19.54 -5.95 5.34
N LEU A 193 18.53 -6.32 6.13
CA LEU A 193 17.44 -5.40 6.49
C LEU A 193 17.89 -4.37 7.52
N TRP A 194 18.57 -4.82 8.58
CA TRP A 194 18.77 -4.03 9.78
C TRP A 194 20.14 -3.34 9.87
N GLN A 195 21.20 -3.93 9.27
CA GLN A 195 22.56 -3.42 9.39
C GLN A 195 23.04 -2.72 8.11
N TYR A 196 22.70 -3.25 6.92
CA TYR A 196 23.24 -2.80 5.66
C TYR A 196 22.39 -1.82 4.87
N GLY A 197 21.31 -1.32 5.47
CA GLY A 197 20.59 -0.14 5.01
C GLY A 197 19.36 -0.39 4.16
N ALA A 198 18.89 -1.64 4.02
CA ALA A 198 17.63 -1.88 3.33
C ALA A 198 16.44 -1.25 4.08
N LEU A 199 16.42 -1.37 5.41
CA LEU A 199 15.43 -0.75 6.30
C LEU A 199 16.08 0.16 7.35
N ALA A 200 17.25 -0.20 7.86
CA ALA A 200 17.98 0.53 8.88
C ALA A 200 19.49 0.32 8.73
N ARG A 201 20.29 1.01 9.55
CA ARG A 201 21.74 0.88 9.65
C ARG A 201 22.15 0.73 11.11
N LEU A 202 21.65 -0.33 11.75
CA LEU A 202 21.95 -0.67 13.12
C LEU A 202 23.33 -1.32 13.25
N GLU A 203 23.95 -1.20 14.41
CA GLU A 203 25.14 -1.94 14.73
C GLU A 203 24.86 -3.44 14.88
N LYS A 204 25.88 -4.27 14.70
CA LYS A 204 25.76 -5.71 14.93
C LYS A 204 25.32 -6.02 16.37
N GLY A 205 24.32 -6.86 16.52
CA GLY A 205 23.76 -7.23 17.81
C GLY A 205 22.83 -6.18 18.46
N GLU A 206 22.66 -5.03 17.83
CA GLU A 206 21.76 -3.98 18.32
C GLU A 206 20.30 -4.42 18.22
N LEU A 207 19.47 -4.07 19.22
CA LEU A 207 18.05 -4.40 19.21
C LEU A 207 17.28 -3.49 18.22
N ILE A 208 16.30 -4.09 17.50
CA ILE A 208 15.43 -3.33 16.58
C ILE A 208 14.32 -2.57 17.30
N ASP A 209 14.20 -2.72 18.62
CA ASP A 209 13.08 -2.21 19.42
C ASP A 209 12.79 -0.73 19.19
N LYS A 210 13.83 0.11 19.09
CA LYS A 210 13.68 1.53 18.80
C LYS A 210 13.02 1.83 17.44
N LEU A 211 13.06 0.88 16.50
CA LEU A 211 12.43 1.01 15.19
C LEU A 211 10.96 0.59 15.21
N LEU A 212 10.48 -0.01 16.28
CA LEU A 212 9.09 -0.45 16.42
C LEU A 212 8.15 0.67 16.86
N TYR A 213 8.69 1.76 17.38
CA TYR A 213 7.94 2.88 17.96
C TYR A 213 8.17 4.18 17.20
N GLY A 214 7.45 5.23 17.65
CA GLY A 214 7.65 6.60 17.18
C GLY A 214 7.32 6.80 15.68
N GLY A 215 6.64 5.88 15.00
CA GLY A 215 6.28 5.97 13.59
C GLY A 215 7.36 5.51 12.59
N TYR A 216 8.53 5.00 13.04
CA TYR A 216 9.53 4.43 12.13
C TYR A 216 8.98 3.23 11.37
N SER A 217 8.26 2.38 12.05
CA SER A 217 7.47 1.33 11.45
C SER A 217 5.98 1.58 11.64
N THR A 218 5.18 0.95 10.81
CA THR A 218 3.72 0.95 10.90
C THR A 218 3.21 -0.46 11.13
N ILE A 219 1.98 -0.54 11.62
CA ILE A 219 1.21 -1.76 11.70
C ILE A 219 -0.11 -1.50 10.97
N SER A 220 -0.62 -2.45 10.21
CA SER A 220 -1.74 -2.19 9.31
C SER A 220 -2.92 -3.09 9.58
N LEU A 221 -4.10 -2.49 9.70
CA LEU A 221 -5.37 -3.19 9.63
C LEU A 221 -5.85 -3.19 8.18
N GLY A 222 -6.09 -4.37 7.62
CA GLY A 222 -6.69 -4.55 6.31
C GLY A 222 -8.16 -4.93 6.40
N TYR A 223 -8.87 -4.85 5.29
CA TYR A 223 -10.20 -5.40 5.14
C TYR A 223 -10.38 -6.08 3.78
N ALA A 224 -11.30 -7.01 3.70
CA ALA A 224 -11.65 -7.70 2.46
C ALA A 224 -13.14 -7.97 2.38
N GLY A 225 -13.70 -7.94 1.16
CA GLY A 225 -15.09 -8.34 0.91
C GLY A 225 -16.12 -7.25 1.21
N LEU A 226 -15.79 -5.97 1.06
CA LEU A 226 -16.76 -4.87 1.29
C LEU A 226 -17.96 -4.97 0.35
N TYR A 227 -17.73 -5.24 -0.94
CA TYR A 227 -18.81 -5.39 -1.91
C TYR A 227 -19.77 -6.52 -1.52
N GLU A 228 -19.24 -7.70 -1.27
CA GLU A 228 -19.99 -8.88 -0.91
C GLU A 228 -20.75 -8.70 0.40
N CYS A 229 -20.12 -8.08 1.38
CA CYS A 229 -20.71 -7.74 2.67
C CYS A 229 -21.93 -6.83 2.49
N VAL A 230 -21.76 -5.69 1.80
CA VAL A 230 -22.84 -4.73 1.58
C VAL A 230 -23.96 -5.36 0.76
N LYS A 231 -23.63 -6.09 -0.30
CA LYS A 231 -24.62 -6.77 -1.14
C LYS A 231 -25.40 -7.83 -0.38
N TYR A 232 -24.76 -8.60 0.49
CA TYR A 232 -25.45 -9.58 1.32
C TYR A 232 -26.40 -8.91 2.31
N MET A 233 -25.93 -7.86 2.99
CA MET A 233 -26.72 -7.17 4.03
C MET A 233 -27.88 -6.34 3.48
N THR A 234 -27.68 -5.69 2.32
CA THR A 234 -28.65 -4.70 1.76
C THR A 234 -29.34 -5.18 0.48
N GLY A 235 -28.83 -6.23 -0.16
CA GLY A 235 -29.28 -6.67 -1.49
C GLY A 235 -28.71 -5.83 -2.65
N ARG A 236 -27.97 -4.75 -2.38
CA ARG A 236 -27.48 -3.76 -3.36
C ARG A 236 -25.97 -3.69 -3.41
N SER A 237 -25.42 -3.11 -4.49
CA SER A 237 -23.99 -2.80 -4.58
C SER A 237 -23.61 -1.71 -3.57
N HIS A 238 -22.38 -1.74 -3.08
CA HIS A 238 -21.82 -0.66 -2.24
C HIS A 238 -21.75 0.70 -2.95
N THR A 239 -21.86 0.71 -4.30
CA THR A 239 -21.91 1.92 -5.13
C THR A 239 -23.35 2.44 -5.37
N ASP A 240 -24.36 1.69 -4.92
CA ASP A 240 -25.76 2.13 -4.99
C ASP A 240 -25.98 3.22 -3.94
N PRO A 241 -26.60 4.36 -4.31
CA PRO A 241 -26.83 5.48 -3.39
C PRO A 241 -27.53 5.10 -2.08
N GLU A 242 -28.41 4.10 -2.09
CA GLU A 242 -29.09 3.62 -0.88
C GLU A 242 -28.21 2.74 0.02
N ALA A 243 -27.19 2.07 -0.53
CA ALA A 243 -26.29 1.18 0.20
C ALA A 243 -24.94 1.83 0.54
N THR A 244 -24.53 2.88 -0.17
CA THR A 244 -23.29 3.62 0.07
C THR A 244 -23.15 4.10 1.52
N PRO A 245 -24.18 4.61 2.21
CA PRO A 245 -24.05 5.03 3.62
C PRO A 245 -23.62 3.87 4.54
N PHE A 246 -24.11 2.66 4.32
CA PHE A 246 -23.68 1.50 5.10
C PHE A 246 -22.21 1.12 4.81
N ALA A 247 -21.80 1.17 3.54
CA ALA A 247 -20.40 0.95 3.17
C ALA A 247 -19.46 1.97 3.83
N LEU A 248 -19.84 3.25 3.83
CA LEU A 248 -19.08 4.31 4.48
C LEU A 248 -19.04 4.12 6.00
N ALA A 249 -20.15 3.73 6.65
CA ALA A 249 -20.18 3.46 8.08
C ALA A 249 -19.18 2.35 8.48
N ILE A 250 -19.06 1.29 7.66
CA ILE A 250 -18.03 0.25 7.87
C ILE A 250 -16.62 0.87 7.80
N MET A 251 -16.34 1.68 6.78
CA MET A 251 -15.03 2.31 6.61
C MET A 251 -14.71 3.29 7.74
N ASP A 252 -15.68 4.07 8.17
CA ASP A 252 -15.53 5.00 9.30
C ASP A 252 -15.25 4.25 10.60
N ARG A 253 -15.90 3.12 10.85
CA ARG A 253 -15.66 2.29 12.03
C ARG A 253 -14.26 1.69 12.02
N LEU A 254 -13.78 1.19 10.85
CA LEU A 254 -12.41 0.71 10.68
C LEU A 254 -11.39 1.82 10.92
N ASN A 255 -11.63 3.01 10.35
CA ASN A 255 -10.73 4.15 10.48
C ASN A 255 -10.68 4.70 11.92
N ALA A 256 -11.81 4.77 12.59
CA ALA A 256 -11.88 5.18 14.01
C ALA A 256 -11.05 4.24 14.90
N GLY A 257 -11.06 2.97 14.58
CA GLY A 257 -10.28 1.97 15.30
C GLY A 257 -8.78 1.98 15.00
N CYS A 258 -8.30 2.70 13.99
CA CYS A 258 -6.87 2.85 13.69
C CYS A 258 -6.22 4.05 14.42
N LYS A 259 -6.96 4.80 15.21
CA LYS A 259 -6.50 5.94 16.02
C LYS A 259 -6.20 5.51 17.43
#